data_f5c4526a38a0fd37d3aa22540d0d46fb
#
_entry.id   f5c4526a38a0fd37d3aa22540d0d46fb
#
_cell.length_a   1.000
_cell.length_b   1.000
_cell.length_c   1.000
_cell.angle_alpha   90.00
_cell.angle_beta   90.00
_cell.angle_gamma   90.00
#
_symmetry.space_group_name_H-M   'P 1'
#
loop_
_entity.id
_entity.type
_entity.pdbx_description
1 polymer ?
#
loop_
_entity_poly.entity_id
_entity_poly.type
_entity_poly.pdbx_seq_one_letter_code
_entity_poly.pdbx_strand_id
1 'polypeptide(L)'
;MKTLEEKKEILSELSSEEKKGIVKLAYSELLDVLVKDPDFTVRTEVAKIGRDEDLDILVDDKASVVLFEVLKHQRDKDLDVLVRDSNFLVRLEVAKIGRDKDLDILVKDVNRYVRIEVAKKGRPQDLQILKNDSDFEVRNEAVKRNLLR
;
A
#
# COMPACT_ATOMS: atom_id res chain seq x y z
N MET A 1 -14.66 29.92 -18.69
CA MET A 1 -14.02 28.72 -18.07
C MET A 1 -15.08 28.06 -17.19
N LYS A 2 -15.20 26.73 -17.20
CA LYS A 2 -16.17 26.01 -16.35
C LYS A 2 -15.77 26.10 -14.86
N THR A 3 -16.78 26.28 -14.01
CA THR A 3 -16.60 26.22 -12.56
C THR A 3 -16.26 24.80 -12.09
N LEU A 4 -15.79 24.66 -10.87
CA LEU A 4 -15.52 23.34 -10.28
C LEU A 4 -16.80 22.48 -10.22
N GLU A 5 -17.95 23.07 -9.90
CA GLU A 5 -19.23 22.35 -9.85
C GLU A 5 -19.68 21.86 -11.22
N GLU A 6 -19.55 22.70 -12.26
CA GLU A 6 -19.81 22.27 -13.64
C GLU A 6 -18.90 21.14 -14.10
N LYS A 7 -17.62 21.13 -13.67
CA LYS A 7 -16.68 20.04 -13.94
C LYS A 7 -17.08 18.76 -13.22
N LYS A 8 -17.49 18.84 -11.96
CA LYS A 8 -17.99 17.70 -11.18
C LYS A 8 -19.24 17.07 -11.83
N GLU A 9 -20.18 17.91 -12.26
CA GLU A 9 -21.39 17.45 -12.93
C GLU A 9 -21.05 16.66 -14.21
N ILE A 10 -20.19 17.21 -15.07
CA ILE A 10 -19.73 16.51 -16.28
C ILE A 10 -19.06 15.18 -15.94
N LEU A 11 -18.14 15.18 -14.95
CA LEU A 11 -17.46 13.95 -14.54
C LEU A 11 -18.42 12.90 -13.98
N SER A 12 -19.51 13.31 -13.32
CA SER A 12 -20.48 12.38 -12.75
C SER A 12 -21.24 11.58 -13.82
N GLU A 13 -21.37 12.12 -15.03
CA GLU A 13 -22.04 11.47 -16.16
C GLU A 13 -21.14 10.50 -16.93
N LEU A 14 -19.83 10.55 -16.71
CA LEU A 14 -18.86 9.72 -17.41
C LEU A 14 -18.75 8.33 -16.80
N SER A 15 -18.50 7.34 -17.64
CA SER A 15 -18.13 5.99 -17.25
C SER A 15 -16.74 5.97 -16.57
N SER A 16 -16.46 4.91 -15.80
CA SER A 16 -15.16 4.73 -15.18
C SER A 16 -14.01 4.68 -16.20
N GLU A 17 -14.23 4.10 -17.38
CA GLU A 17 -13.22 4.06 -18.45
C GLU A 17 -12.90 5.46 -18.98
N GLU A 18 -13.92 6.30 -19.21
CA GLU A 18 -13.73 7.69 -19.64
C GLU A 18 -12.99 8.50 -18.58
N LYS A 19 -13.35 8.34 -17.29
CA LYS A 19 -12.66 8.99 -16.17
C LYS A 19 -11.19 8.58 -16.08
N LYS A 20 -10.88 7.30 -16.24
CA LYS A 20 -9.48 6.82 -16.29
C LYS A 20 -8.70 7.44 -17.45
N GLY A 21 -9.35 7.64 -18.58
CA GLY A 21 -8.77 8.38 -19.70
C GLY A 21 -8.41 9.83 -19.33
N ILE A 22 -9.29 10.49 -18.57
CA ILE A 22 -9.08 11.86 -18.08
C ILE A 22 -7.94 11.92 -17.05
N VAL A 23 -7.86 10.94 -16.14
CA VAL A 23 -6.76 10.85 -15.17
C VAL A 23 -5.40 10.90 -15.87
N LYS A 24 -5.26 10.19 -16.99
CA LYS A 24 -4.00 10.16 -17.77
C LYS A 24 -3.58 11.53 -18.33
N LEU A 25 -4.50 12.47 -18.45
CA LEU A 25 -4.17 13.84 -18.86
C LEU A 25 -3.52 14.66 -17.73
N ALA A 26 -3.60 14.16 -16.49
CA ALA A 26 -2.98 14.71 -15.28
C ALA A 26 -3.29 16.19 -15.00
N TYR A 27 -4.46 16.67 -15.40
CA TYR A 27 -4.91 18.01 -15.03
C TYR A 27 -5.25 18.06 -13.54
N SER A 28 -4.51 18.85 -12.77
CA SER A 28 -4.58 18.89 -11.31
C SER A 28 -6.00 19.12 -10.78
N GLU A 29 -6.74 20.07 -11.35
CA GLU A 29 -8.13 20.35 -10.92
C GLU A 29 -9.09 19.18 -11.12
N LEU A 30 -8.85 18.32 -12.12
CA LEU A 30 -9.67 17.14 -12.36
C LEU A 30 -9.26 16.00 -11.44
N LEU A 31 -7.97 15.87 -11.16
CA LEU A 31 -7.47 14.89 -10.20
C LEU A 31 -7.98 15.15 -8.79
N ASP A 32 -8.09 16.43 -8.38
CA ASP A 32 -8.66 16.81 -7.07
C ASP A 32 -10.11 16.33 -6.87
N VAL A 33 -10.83 16.13 -7.97
CA VAL A 33 -12.17 15.53 -7.95
C VAL A 33 -12.10 14.00 -8.00
N LEU A 34 -11.32 13.46 -8.93
CA LEU A 34 -11.27 12.04 -9.24
C LEU A 34 -10.57 11.20 -8.15
N VAL A 35 -9.74 11.81 -7.30
CA VAL A 35 -9.16 11.18 -6.12
C VAL A 35 -10.22 10.65 -5.15
N LYS A 36 -11.43 11.20 -5.19
CA LYS A 36 -12.58 10.80 -4.37
C LYS A 36 -13.68 10.09 -5.17
N ASP A 37 -13.38 9.65 -6.39
CA ASP A 37 -14.38 8.96 -7.23
C ASP A 37 -14.91 7.71 -6.51
N PRO A 38 -16.22 7.42 -6.58
CA PRO A 38 -16.80 6.21 -5.97
C PRO A 38 -16.18 4.91 -6.51
N ASP A 39 -15.73 4.90 -7.75
CA ASP A 39 -15.09 3.73 -8.36
C ASP A 39 -13.60 3.66 -7.99
N PHE A 40 -13.22 2.59 -7.28
CA PHE A 40 -11.83 2.37 -6.87
C PHE A 40 -10.88 2.24 -8.06
N THR A 41 -11.34 1.82 -9.24
CA THR A 41 -10.49 1.72 -10.43
C THR A 41 -10.03 3.09 -10.92
N VAL A 42 -10.90 4.11 -10.80
CA VAL A 42 -10.54 5.51 -11.09
C VAL A 42 -9.54 6.02 -10.05
N ARG A 43 -9.80 5.79 -8.75
CA ARG A 43 -8.86 6.16 -7.68
C ARG A 43 -7.51 5.46 -7.83
N THR A 44 -7.50 4.21 -8.29
CA THR A 44 -6.25 3.47 -8.60
C THR A 44 -5.44 4.18 -9.68
N GLU A 45 -6.09 4.67 -10.75
CA GLU A 45 -5.38 5.44 -11.78
C GLU A 45 -4.84 6.77 -11.22
N VAL A 46 -5.58 7.44 -10.33
CA VAL A 46 -5.07 8.65 -9.64
C VAL A 46 -3.85 8.31 -8.80
N ALA A 47 -3.88 7.20 -8.04
CA ALA A 47 -2.74 6.76 -7.24
C ALA A 47 -1.49 6.51 -8.08
N LYS A 48 -1.63 5.99 -9.30
CA LYS A 48 -0.50 5.78 -10.24
C LYS A 48 0.20 7.07 -10.65
N ILE A 49 -0.53 8.19 -10.74
CA ILE A 49 0.07 9.51 -11.03
C ILE A 49 1.01 9.92 -9.90
N GLY A 50 0.63 9.69 -8.65
CA GLY A 50 1.49 9.82 -7.49
C GLY A 50 1.72 11.25 -7.01
N ARG A 51 0.76 12.17 -7.21
CA ARG A 51 0.84 13.49 -6.58
C ARG A 51 0.75 13.32 -5.06
N ASP A 52 1.58 14.06 -4.33
CA ASP A 52 1.66 13.94 -2.87
C ASP A 52 0.31 14.20 -2.19
N GLU A 53 -0.43 15.21 -2.64
CA GLU A 53 -1.76 15.56 -2.13
C GLU A 53 -2.81 14.45 -2.36
N ASP A 54 -2.73 13.74 -3.49
CA ASP A 54 -3.63 12.61 -3.78
C ASP A 54 -3.28 11.40 -2.93
N LEU A 55 -1.99 11.09 -2.83
CA LEU A 55 -1.53 9.97 -2.01
C LEU A 55 -1.83 10.18 -0.52
N ASP A 56 -1.82 11.43 -0.04
CA ASP A 56 -2.23 11.77 1.33
C ASP A 56 -3.71 11.48 1.61
N ILE A 57 -4.54 11.50 0.58
CA ILE A 57 -5.95 11.08 0.67
C ILE A 57 -6.07 9.57 0.52
N LEU A 58 -5.37 8.99 -0.45
CA LEU A 58 -5.53 7.59 -0.84
C LEU A 58 -4.85 6.59 0.10
N VAL A 59 -3.97 7.02 1.00
CA VAL A 59 -3.37 6.17 2.03
C VAL A 59 -4.42 5.57 2.99
N ASP A 60 -5.57 6.20 3.11
CA ASP A 60 -6.72 5.73 3.91
C ASP A 60 -7.82 5.06 3.07
N ASP A 61 -7.53 4.69 1.82
CA ASP A 61 -8.52 4.09 0.93
C ASP A 61 -8.96 2.69 1.41
N LYS A 62 -10.26 2.41 1.27
CA LYS A 62 -10.83 1.11 1.67
C LYS A 62 -10.47 -0.03 0.71
N ALA A 63 -10.12 0.29 -0.52
CA ALA A 63 -9.75 -0.69 -1.54
C ALA A 63 -8.26 -0.97 -1.50
N SER A 64 -7.87 -2.17 -1.12
CA SER A 64 -6.46 -2.57 -1.03
C SER A 64 -5.69 -2.42 -2.35
N VAL A 65 -6.39 -2.51 -3.48
CA VAL A 65 -5.80 -2.27 -4.81
C VAL A 65 -5.26 -0.84 -4.93
N VAL A 66 -5.98 0.15 -4.39
CA VAL A 66 -5.53 1.55 -4.32
C VAL A 66 -4.31 1.66 -3.42
N LEU A 67 -4.36 1.03 -2.23
CA LEU A 67 -3.24 1.03 -1.28
C LEU A 67 -1.98 0.39 -1.86
N PHE A 68 -2.11 -0.64 -2.70
CA PHE A 68 -0.96 -1.23 -3.39
C PHE A 68 -0.31 -0.26 -4.37
N GLU A 69 -1.08 0.61 -5.04
CA GLU A 69 -0.48 1.66 -5.87
C GLU A 69 0.18 2.74 -5.01
N VAL A 70 -0.43 3.14 -3.89
CA VAL A 70 0.18 4.07 -2.92
C VAL A 70 1.54 3.54 -2.44
N LEU A 71 1.61 2.25 -2.08
CA LEU A 71 2.85 1.60 -1.62
C LEU A 71 3.99 1.63 -2.64
N LYS A 72 3.68 1.63 -3.93
CA LYS A 72 4.72 1.69 -4.99
C LYS A 72 5.52 2.99 -4.95
N HIS A 73 4.97 4.06 -4.42
CA HIS A 73 5.67 5.34 -4.26
C HIS A 73 6.63 5.36 -3.06
N GLN A 74 6.52 4.40 -2.15
CA GLN A 74 7.41 4.16 -1.00
C GLN A 74 7.64 5.40 -0.12
N ARG A 75 6.63 6.27 0.01
CA ARG A 75 6.73 7.44 0.88
C ARG A 75 6.72 7.00 2.34
N ASP A 76 7.67 7.50 3.13
CA ASP A 76 7.84 7.10 4.53
C ASP A 76 6.57 7.29 5.36
N LYS A 77 5.88 8.41 5.17
CA LYS A 77 4.63 8.71 5.89
C LYS A 77 3.51 7.72 5.60
N ASP A 78 3.40 7.23 4.35
CA ASP A 78 2.39 6.24 3.98
C ASP A 78 2.71 4.88 4.58
N LEU A 79 3.97 4.48 4.54
CA LEU A 79 4.43 3.23 5.14
C LEU A 79 4.21 3.22 6.66
N ASP A 80 4.37 4.37 7.34
CA ASP A 80 4.11 4.52 8.77
C ASP A 80 2.62 4.27 9.13
N VAL A 81 1.71 4.55 8.21
CA VAL A 81 0.28 4.23 8.33
C VAL A 81 0.02 2.76 7.97
N LEU A 82 0.46 2.34 6.78
CA LEU A 82 0.08 1.07 6.18
C LEU A 82 0.72 -0.16 6.85
N VAL A 83 1.79 0.03 7.63
CA VAL A 83 2.37 -1.05 8.47
C VAL A 83 1.37 -1.63 9.48
N ARG A 84 0.29 -0.90 9.79
CA ARG A 84 -0.78 -1.32 10.71
C ARG A 84 -2.13 -1.51 10.02
N ASP A 85 -2.16 -1.56 8.70
CA ASP A 85 -3.41 -1.77 7.96
C ASP A 85 -4.13 -3.05 8.40
N SER A 86 -5.45 -3.03 8.40
CA SER A 86 -6.27 -4.19 8.78
C SER A 86 -6.08 -5.38 7.84
N ASN A 87 -5.80 -5.12 6.56
CA ASN A 87 -5.56 -6.15 5.57
C ASN A 87 -4.10 -6.63 5.62
N PHE A 88 -3.91 -7.92 5.96
CA PHE A 88 -2.56 -8.50 6.03
C PHE A 88 -1.80 -8.45 4.70
N LEU A 89 -2.48 -8.41 3.54
CA LEU A 89 -1.80 -8.28 2.24
C LEU A 89 -1.13 -6.91 2.09
N VAL A 90 -1.73 -5.86 2.63
CA VAL A 90 -1.10 -4.52 2.68
C VAL A 90 0.14 -4.56 3.59
N ARG A 91 0.01 -5.12 4.81
CA ARG A 91 1.14 -5.29 5.72
C ARG A 91 2.24 -6.19 5.14
N LEU A 92 1.86 -7.21 4.37
CA LEU A 92 2.80 -8.09 3.66
C LEU A 92 3.62 -7.29 2.62
N GLU A 93 2.98 -6.41 1.86
CA GLU A 93 3.70 -5.54 0.92
C GLU A 93 4.64 -4.57 1.65
N VAL A 94 4.23 -4.03 2.80
CA VAL A 94 5.13 -3.22 3.66
C VAL A 94 6.34 -4.05 4.12
N ALA A 95 6.14 -5.31 4.53
CA ALA A 95 7.24 -6.22 4.88
C ALA A 95 8.19 -6.47 3.70
N LYS A 96 7.67 -6.58 2.49
CA LYS A 96 8.47 -6.74 1.26
C LYS A 96 9.34 -5.51 0.98
N ILE A 97 8.85 -4.30 1.22
CA ILE A 97 9.65 -3.07 1.14
C ILE A 97 10.79 -3.13 2.14
N GLY A 98 10.52 -3.50 3.39
CA GLY A 98 11.52 -3.95 4.35
C GLY A 98 12.28 -2.84 5.06
N ARG A 99 11.65 -1.68 5.36
CA ARG A 99 12.27 -0.68 6.26
C ARG A 99 12.44 -1.27 7.66
N ASP A 100 13.56 -1.03 8.28
CA ASP A 100 13.90 -1.61 9.60
C ASP A 100 12.81 -1.36 10.64
N LYS A 101 12.31 -0.11 10.74
CA LYS A 101 11.25 0.25 11.70
C LYS A 101 9.93 -0.49 11.47
N ASP A 102 9.62 -0.83 10.21
CA ASP A 102 8.42 -1.60 9.88
C ASP A 102 8.61 -3.07 10.24
N LEU A 103 9.77 -3.62 9.94
CA LEU A 103 10.10 -5.00 10.29
C LEU A 103 10.12 -5.21 11.82
N ASP A 104 10.54 -4.20 12.60
CA ASP A 104 10.47 -4.24 14.08
C ASP A 104 9.02 -4.39 14.60
N ILE A 105 8.05 -3.88 13.85
CA ILE A 105 6.62 -4.06 14.13
C ILE A 105 6.14 -5.43 13.62
N LEU A 106 6.42 -5.73 12.36
CA LEU A 106 5.87 -6.87 11.62
C LEU A 106 6.46 -8.22 12.02
N VAL A 107 7.60 -8.25 12.72
CA VAL A 107 8.16 -9.49 13.29
C VAL A 107 7.19 -10.19 14.25
N LYS A 108 6.24 -9.45 14.81
CA LYS A 108 5.19 -9.95 15.72
C LYS A 108 3.78 -9.91 15.09
N ASP A 109 3.70 -9.79 13.77
CA ASP A 109 2.41 -9.72 13.08
C ASP A 109 1.55 -10.95 13.37
N VAL A 110 0.24 -10.75 13.51
CA VAL A 110 -0.71 -11.85 13.76
C VAL A 110 -0.77 -12.85 12.58
N ASN A 111 -0.45 -12.38 11.36
CA ASN A 111 -0.48 -13.20 10.17
C ASN A 111 0.87 -13.86 9.90
N ARG A 112 0.89 -15.19 9.77
CA ARG A 112 2.13 -15.95 9.53
C ARG A 112 2.84 -15.57 8.23
N TYR A 113 2.13 -15.23 7.17
CA TYR A 113 2.75 -14.86 5.89
C TYR A 113 3.54 -13.56 6.00
N VAL A 114 3.06 -12.62 6.79
CA VAL A 114 3.81 -11.39 7.11
C VAL A 114 5.09 -11.74 7.87
N ARG A 115 5.01 -12.59 8.92
CA ARG A 115 6.19 -13.02 9.68
C ARG A 115 7.18 -13.83 8.83
N ILE A 116 6.70 -14.67 7.90
CA ILE A 116 7.57 -15.38 6.93
C ILE A 116 8.34 -14.37 6.07
N GLU A 117 7.67 -13.32 5.60
CA GLU A 117 8.31 -12.29 4.79
C GLU A 117 9.38 -11.52 5.60
N VAL A 118 9.11 -11.23 6.87
CA VAL A 118 10.12 -10.67 7.79
C VAL A 118 11.32 -11.61 7.92
N ALA A 119 11.10 -12.92 8.10
CA ALA A 119 12.18 -13.92 8.17
C ALA A 119 13.03 -13.90 6.90
N LYS A 120 12.41 -13.78 5.72
CA LYS A 120 13.11 -13.70 4.42
C LYS A 120 14.06 -12.50 4.32
N LYS A 121 13.79 -11.40 5.02
CA LYS A 121 14.70 -10.25 5.07
C LYS A 121 16.02 -10.58 5.78
N GLY A 122 16.02 -11.57 6.66
CA GLY A 122 17.24 -12.15 7.20
C GLY A 122 17.94 -11.28 8.26
N ARG A 123 17.25 -10.30 8.87
CA ARG A 123 17.86 -9.50 9.94
C ARG A 123 18.16 -10.38 11.16
N PRO A 124 19.37 -10.35 11.75
CA PRO A 124 19.74 -11.24 12.85
C PRO A 124 18.77 -11.20 14.03
N GLN A 125 18.33 -10.01 14.43
CA GLN A 125 17.42 -9.82 15.56
C GLN A 125 16.06 -10.47 15.31
N ASP A 126 15.53 -10.40 14.07
CA ASP A 126 14.26 -11.02 13.70
C ASP A 126 14.37 -12.54 13.67
N LEU A 127 15.45 -13.07 13.11
CA LEU A 127 15.68 -14.51 13.06
C LEU A 127 15.80 -15.12 14.46
N GLN A 128 16.37 -14.40 15.44
CA GLN A 128 16.41 -14.86 16.84
C GLN A 128 15.01 -14.96 17.47
N ILE A 129 14.08 -14.10 17.06
CA ILE A 129 12.69 -14.16 17.50
C ILE A 129 11.97 -15.29 16.76
N LEU A 130 12.03 -15.29 15.44
CA LEU A 130 11.21 -16.14 14.57
C LEU A 130 11.62 -17.62 14.55
N LYS A 131 12.84 -17.97 14.95
CA LYS A 131 13.23 -19.38 15.14
C LYS A 131 12.40 -20.11 16.20
N ASN A 132 11.74 -19.38 17.09
CA ASN A 132 10.86 -19.89 18.13
C ASN A 132 9.37 -19.58 17.87
N ASP A 133 9.03 -19.19 16.65
CA ASP A 133 7.65 -18.86 16.28
C ASP A 133 6.69 -20.05 16.51
N SER A 134 5.43 -19.77 16.82
CA SER A 134 4.40 -20.80 16.98
C SER A 134 4.12 -21.57 15.68
N ASP A 135 4.28 -20.90 14.53
CA ASP A 135 4.04 -21.49 13.21
C ASP A 135 5.30 -22.19 12.68
N PHE A 136 5.14 -23.43 12.18
CA PHE A 136 6.25 -24.23 11.67
C PHE A 136 6.93 -23.62 10.45
N GLU A 137 6.16 -23.06 9.52
CA GLU A 137 6.73 -22.48 8.28
C GLU A 137 7.57 -21.25 8.58
N VAL A 138 7.13 -20.43 9.55
CA VAL A 138 7.90 -19.27 10.02
C VAL A 138 9.23 -19.72 10.65
N ARG A 139 9.19 -20.71 11.57
CA ARG A 139 10.43 -21.26 12.18
C ARG A 139 11.39 -21.81 11.12
N ASN A 140 10.84 -22.55 10.17
CA ASN A 140 11.64 -23.19 9.10
C ASN A 140 12.34 -22.14 8.24
N GLU A 141 11.64 -21.08 7.82
CA GLU A 141 12.24 -19.99 7.06
C GLU A 141 13.31 -19.25 7.87
N ALA A 142 13.06 -18.99 9.15
CA ALA A 142 14.02 -18.33 10.02
C ALA A 142 15.33 -19.15 10.20
N VAL A 143 15.21 -20.47 10.41
CA VAL A 143 16.35 -21.38 10.55
C VAL A 143 17.12 -21.45 9.23
N LYS A 144 16.42 -21.64 8.11
CA LYS A 144 17.02 -21.66 6.77
C LYS A 144 17.83 -20.39 6.50
N ARG A 145 17.27 -19.21 6.78
CA ARG A 145 17.98 -17.93 6.58
C ARG A 145 19.20 -17.78 7.49
N ASN A 146 19.11 -18.26 8.72
CA ASN A 146 20.25 -18.24 9.63
C ASN A 146 21.41 -19.15 9.15
N LEU A 147 21.10 -20.29 8.53
CA LEU A 147 22.10 -21.21 7.99
C LEU A 147 22.78 -20.67 6.71
N LEU A 148 22.09 -19.82 5.95
CA LEU A 148 22.60 -19.26 4.69
C LEU A 148 23.45 -17.97 4.91
N ARG A 149 23.63 -17.53 6.13
CA ARG A 149 24.46 -16.39 6.51
C ARG A 149 25.86 -16.87 6.82
#